data_03d93d3ee767857b24db480c8337084d
#
_entry.id   03d93d3ee767857b24db480c8337084d
#
_cell.length_a   1.000
_cell.length_b   1.000
_cell.length_c   1.000
_cell.angle_alpha   90.00
_cell.angle_beta   90.00
_cell.angle_gamma   90.00
#
_symmetry.space_group_name_H-M   'P 1'
#
loop_
_entity.id
_entity.type
_entity.pdbx_description
1 polymer ?
#
loop_
_entity_poly.entity_id
_entity_poly.type
_entity_poly.pdbx_seq_one_letter_code
_entity_poly.pdbx_strand_id
1 'polypeptide(L)'
;MILALILAINYSHSYDELITTQAFALEQEQQASKAKEDLLAVQKRYQDDLEYKVEERTLELEITLRELSEVNQELERLTAIDPLTGINNRRHFDKKLKSEGRRSRREQTPLSIAVIDIDHFKRINDKYGHAGGDACLIHITGIIQSMLLRLSDDLCRIGGEEFALILPNTDSDGAYHVVEAIRDRIEKSPITFDGEAIQLTISAGLATSIITDEDHAAALLRLADEQLYAAKESGRNKVLFKPISG
;
A
#
# COMPACT_ATOMS: atom_id res chain seq x y z
N MET A 1 -73.47 62.03 -36.48
CA MET A 1 -73.95 61.30 -35.27
C MET A 1 -73.73 59.76 -35.40
N ILE A 2 -74.13 59.13 -36.51
CA ILE A 2 -74.02 57.67 -36.72
C ILE A 2 -72.51 57.17 -36.79
N LEU A 3 -71.57 57.91 -37.42
CA LEU A 3 -70.20 57.56 -37.54
C LEU A 3 -69.49 57.55 -36.16
N ALA A 4 -69.79 58.47 -35.28
CA ALA A 4 -69.25 58.55 -33.93
C ALA A 4 -69.71 57.37 -33.06
N LEU A 5 -70.90 56.89 -33.28
CA LEU A 5 -71.49 55.75 -32.55
C LEU A 5 -70.80 54.45 -33.00
N ILE A 6 -70.55 54.25 -34.32
CA ILE A 6 -69.91 53.13 -34.87
C ILE A 6 -68.42 53.07 -34.36
N LEU A 7 -67.72 54.22 -34.34
CA LEU A 7 -66.35 54.31 -33.79
C LEU A 7 -66.31 53.99 -32.29
N ALA A 8 -67.24 54.43 -31.52
CA ALA A 8 -67.33 54.12 -30.07
C ALA A 8 -67.62 52.65 -29.82
N ILE A 9 -68.51 52.01 -30.60
CA ILE A 9 -68.79 50.57 -30.50
C ILE A 9 -67.55 49.76 -30.88
N ASN A 10 -66.85 50.09 -31.97
CA ASN A 10 -65.62 49.40 -32.39
C ASN A 10 -64.47 49.57 -31.37
N TYR A 11 -64.35 50.77 -30.80
CA TYR A 11 -63.37 51.02 -29.75
C TYR A 11 -63.67 50.22 -28.48
N SER A 12 -64.97 50.17 -28.05
CA SER A 12 -65.37 49.33 -26.91
C SER A 12 -65.11 47.86 -27.15
N HIS A 13 -65.45 47.37 -28.36
CA HIS A 13 -65.17 45.93 -28.68
C HIS A 13 -63.65 45.59 -28.72
N SER A 14 -62.85 46.47 -29.35
CA SER A 14 -61.37 46.30 -29.36
C SER A 14 -60.76 46.38 -27.96
N TYR A 15 -61.33 47.20 -27.06
CA TYR A 15 -60.90 47.32 -25.67
C TYR A 15 -61.26 46.07 -24.86
N ASP A 16 -62.43 45.50 -25.05
CA ASP A 16 -62.92 44.30 -24.41
C ASP A 16 -62.10 43.09 -24.87
N GLU A 17 -61.73 42.99 -26.17
CA GLU A 17 -60.82 41.97 -26.71
C GLU A 17 -59.43 42.10 -26.10
N LEU A 18 -58.91 43.31 -25.93
CA LEU A 18 -57.66 43.58 -25.31
C LEU A 18 -57.62 43.10 -23.84
N ILE A 19 -58.68 43.46 -23.08
CA ILE A 19 -58.76 43.02 -21.67
C ILE A 19 -58.87 41.51 -21.54
N THR A 20 -59.64 40.83 -22.39
CA THR A 20 -59.79 39.39 -22.37
C THR A 20 -58.49 38.67 -22.74
N THR A 21 -57.74 39.22 -23.72
CA THR A 21 -56.47 38.70 -24.13
C THR A 21 -55.40 38.87 -23.01
N GLN A 22 -55.38 40.03 -22.37
CA GLN A 22 -54.52 40.30 -21.21
C GLN A 22 -54.82 39.39 -20.01
N ALA A 23 -56.11 39.22 -19.70
CA ALA A 23 -56.53 38.33 -18.62
C ALA A 23 -56.13 36.88 -18.87
N PHE A 24 -56.31 36.41 -20.11
CA PHE A 24 -55.86 35.05 -20.52
C PHE A 24 -54.33 34.89 -20.46
N ALA A 25 -53.60 35.91 -20.93
CA ALA A 25 -52.11 35.87 -20.84
C ALA A 25 -51.63 35.83 -19.39
N LEU A 26 -52.26 36.62 -18.50
CA LEU A 26 -51.93 36.62 -17.06
C LEU A 26 -52.23 35.27 -16.42
N GLU A 27 -53.35 34.64 -16.74
CA GLU A 27 -53.72 33.33 -16.25
C GLU A 27 -52.73 32.25 -16.70
N GLN A 28 -52.32 32.29 -17.97
CA GLN A 28 -51.26 31.40 -18.52
C GLN A 28 -49.91 31.58 -17.81
N GLU A 29 -49.53 32.83 -17.53
CA GLU A 29 -48.32 33.16 -16.81
C GLU A 29 -48.35 32.64 -15.38
N GLN A 30 -49.47 32.80 -14.69
CA GLN A 30 -49.68 32.27 -13.34
C GLN A 30 -49.61 30.72 -13.30
N GLN A 31 -50.26 30.07 -14.28
CA GLN A 31 -50.21 28.61 -14.40
C GLN A 31 -48.79 28.11 -14.69
N ALA A 32 -48.08 28.78 -15.59
CA ALA A 32 -46.68 28.43 -15.90
C ALA A 32 -45.75 28.65 -14.70
N SER A 33 -45.93 29.74 -13.95
CA SER A 33 -45.18 30.02 -12.71
C SER A 33 -45.42 28.95 -11.67
N LYS A 34 -46.66 28.56 -11.43
CA LYS A 34 -47.01 27.50 -10.47
C LYS A 34 -46.46 26.15 -10.89
N ALA A 35 -46.58 25.78 -12.17
CA ALA A 35 -45.97 24.53 -12.68
C ALA A 35 -44.44 24.50 -12.52
N LYS A 36 -43.79 25.66 -12.69
CA LYS A 36 -42.35 25.78 -12.47
C LYS A 36 -41.97 25.62 -11.00
N GLU A 37 -42.74 26.20 -10.08
CA GLU A 37 -42.51 26.02 -8.63
C GLU A 37 -42.69 24.56 -8.20
N ASP A 38 -43.75 23.90 -8.68
CA ASP A 38 -44.02 22.48 -8.40
C ASP A 38 -42.88 21.61 -8.93
N LEU A 39 -42.36 21.88 -10.14
CA LEU A 39 -41.25 21.17 -10.74
C LEU A 39 -39.98 21.34 -9.91
N LEU A 40 -39.67 22.57 -9.48
CA LEU A 40 -38.51 22.85 -8.64
C LEU A 40 -38.60 22.15 -7.28
N ALA A 41 -39.81 22.12 -6.70
CA ALA A 41 -40.02 21.40 -5.43
C ALA A 41 -39.83 19.89 -5.56
N VAL A 42 -40.26 19.27 -6.67
CA VAL A 42 -40.02 17.85 -6.98
C VAL A 42 -38.55 17.61 -7.22
N GLN A 43 -37.89 18.45 -8.01
CA GLN A 43 -36.47 18.33 -8.28
C GLN A 43 -35.65 18.40 -7.00
N LYS A 44 -35.95 19.33 -6.12
CA LYS A 44 -35.27 19.48 -4.83
C LYS A 44 -35.43 18.24 -3.96
N ARG A 45 -36.64 17.70 -3.83
CA ARG A 45 -36.89 16.47 -3.07
C ARG A 45 -36.11 15.28 -3.62
N TYR A 46 -36.02 15.18 -4.95
CA TYR A 46 -35.28 14.10 -5.59
C TYR A 46 -33.78 14.24 -5.35
N GLN A 47 -33.28 15.47 -5.34
CA GLN A 47 -31.87 15.74 -5.03
C GLN A 47 -31.55 15.39 -3.57
N ASP A 48 -32.37 15.82 -2.62
CA ASP A 48 -32.23 15.55 -1.19
C ASP A 48 -32.24 14.00 -0.93
N ASP A 49 -33.14 13.26 -1.59
CA ASP A 49 -33.23 11.79 -1.49
C ASP A 49 -31.97 11.10 -2.07
N LEU A 50 -31.48 11.65 -3.17
CA LEU A 50 -30.25 11.11 -3.80
C LEU A 50 -29.01 11.37 -2.93
N GLU A 51 -28.89 12.58 -2.36
CA GLU A 51 -27.81 12.91 -1.44
C GLU A 51 -27.84 11.98 -0.22
N TYR A 52 -29.00 11.78 0.37
CA TYR A 52 -29.16 10.85 1.50
C TYR A 52 -28.74 9.41 1.12
N LYS A 53 -29.16 8.90 -0.04
CA LYS A 53 -28.77 7.57 -0.51
C LYS A 53 -27.25 7.45 -0.79
N VAL A 54 -26.66 8.51 -1.31
CA VAL A 54 -25.20 8.54 -1.53
C VAL A 54 -24.46 8.47 -0.19
N GLU A 55 -24.88 9.24 0.80
CA GLU A 55 -24.28 9.19 2.14
C GLU A 55 -24.44 7.82 2.79
N GLU A 56 -25.65 7.23 2.74
CA GLU A 56 -25.91 5.90 3.28
C GLU A 56 -25.02 4.83 2.63
N ARG A 57 -24.92 4.84 1.29
CA ARG A 57 -24.07 3.90 0.55
C ARG A 57 -22.59 4.10 0.78
N THR A 58 -22.16 5.35 0.97
CA THR A 58 -20.76 5.66 1.29
C THR A 58 -20.40 5.08 2.65
N LEU A 59 -21.26 5.25 3.65
CA LEU A 59 -21.06 4.70 4.99
C LEU A 59 -21.04 3.15 4.98
N GLU A 60 -21.98 2.51 4.28
CA GLU A 60 -22.00 1.04 4.12
C GLU A 60 -20.69 0.54 3.48
N LEU A 61 -20.21 1.24 2.45
CA LEU A 61 -18.97 0.88 1.77
C LEU A 61 -17.76 1.00 2.69
N GLU A 62 -17.67 2.08 3.47
CA GLU A 62 -16.58 2.26 4.44
C GLU A 62 -16.56 1.15 5.50
N ILE A 63 -17.72 0.78 6.02
CA ILE A 63 -17.83 -0.33 6.98
C ILE A 63 -17.36 -1.65 6.35
N THR A 64 -17.86 -1.95 5.15
CA THR A 64 -17.49 -3.20 4.44
C THR A 64 -16.00 -3.28 4.12
N LEU A 65 -15.40 -2.16 3.70
CA LEU A 65 -13.95 -2.08 3.44
C LEU A 65 -13.14 -2.31 4.71
N ARG A 66 -13.61 -1.79 5.85
CA ARG A 66 -12.95 -2.01 7.14
C ARG A 66 -13.02 -3.48 7.56
N GLU A 67 -14.19 -4.10 7.48
CA GLU A 67 -14.38 -5.52 7.80
C GLU A 67 -13.52 -6.40 6.90
N LEU A 68 -13.48 -6.12 5.60
CA LEU A 68 -12.64 -6.85 4.65
C LEU A 68 -11.15 -6.72 5.00
N SER A 69 -10.71 -5.52 5.38
CA SER A 69 -9.34 -5.28 5.82
C SER A 69 -8.98 -6.08 7.08
N GLU A 70 -9.90 -6.13 8.07
CA GLU A 70 -9.70 -6.90 9.31
C GLU A 70 -9.62 -8.40 9.03
N VAL A 71 -10.49 -8.94 8.18
CA VAL A 71 -10.46 -10.36 7.78
C VAL A 71 -9.18 -10.69 7.01
N ASN A 72 -8.74 -9.79 6.10
CA ASN A 72 -7.51 -9.99 5.33
C ASN A 72 -6.28 -9.98 6.24
N GLN A 73 -6.22 -9.06 7.22
CA GLN A 73 -5.15 -9.05 8.22
C GLN A 73 -5.14 -10.33 9.06
N GLU A 74 -6.31 -10.88 9.41
CA GLU A 74 -6.36 -12.14 10.15
C GLU A 74 -5.93 -13.34 9.28
N LEU A 75 -6.31 -13.37 8.00
CA LEU A 75 -5.80 -14.35 7.05
C LEU A 75 -4.27 -14.25 6.88
N GLU A 76 -3.72 -13.07 6.75
CA GLU A 76 -2.26 -12.84 6.71
C GLU A 76 -1.57 -13.31 7.98
N ARG A 77 -2.21 -13.15 9.14
CA ARG A 77 -1.71 -13.70 10.41
C ARG A 77 -1.68 -15.24 10.44
N LEU A 78 -2.57 -15.89 9.73
CA LEU A 78 -2.63 -17.35 9.67
C LEU A 78 -1.67 -17.96 8.64
N THR A 79 -1.26 -17.19 7.63
CA THR A 79 -0.29 -17.63 6.62
C THR A 79 1.14 -17.40 7.11
N ALA A 80 2.06 -18.25 6.66
CA ALA A 80 3.51 -18.10 6.91
C ALA A 80 4.23 -17.40 5.76
N ILE A 81 3.50 -17.07 4.69
CA ILE A 81 4.02 -16.59 3.40
C ILE A 81 3.66 -15.13 3.19
N ASP A 82 4.56 -14.36 2.63
CA ASP A 82 4.32 -13.01 2.14
C ASP A 82 3.61 -13.06 0.77
N PRO A 83 2.43 -12.43 0.64
CA PRO A 83 1.61 -12.58 -0.57
C PRO A 83 2.22 -11.92 -1.82
N LEU A 84 3.08 -10.91 -1.66
CA LEU A 84 3.71 -10.23 -2.79
C LEU A 84 4.90 -11.02 -3.35
N THR A 85 5.78 -11.45 -2.46
CA THR A 85 7.07 -12.05 -2.85
C THR A 85 7.07 -13.57 -2.86
N GLY A 86 6.06 -14.20 -2.25
CA GLY A 86 5.94 -15.67 -2.15
C GLY A 86 6.94 -16.34 -1.20
N ILE A 87 7.80 -15.57 -0.52
CA ILE A 87 8.71 -16.08 0.52
C ILE A 87 8.05 -16.06 1.90
N ASN A 88 8.76 -16.56 2.90
CA ASN A 88 8.28 -16.54 4.27
C ASN A 88 8.13 -15.10 4.80
N ASN A 89 7.11 -14.88 5.63
CA ASN A 89 6.84 -13.58 6.25
C ASN A 89 7.47 -13.43 7.64
N ARG A 90 7.27 -12.26 8.27
CA ARG A 90 7.77 -11.94 9.62
C ARG A 90 7.37 -12.98 10.66
N ARG A 91 6.14 -13.50 10.61
CA ARG A 91 5.66 -14.49 11.57
C ARG A 91 6.43 -15.81 11.48
N HIS A 92 6.71 -16.27 10.26
CA HIS A 92 7.57 -17.43 10.03
C HIS A 92 8.98 -17.17 10.58
N PHE A 93 9.55 -16.00 10.27
CA PHE A 93 10.87 -15.60 10.77
C PHE A 93 10.94 -15.70 12.30
N ASP A 94 10.01 -15.10 13.02
CA ASP A 94 10.02 -15.10 14.49
C ASP A 94 9.93 -16.52 15.08
N LYS A 95 9.12 -17.37 14.47
CA LYS A 95 9.01 -18.81 14.87
C LYS A 95 10.28 -19.58 14.56
N LYS A 96 10.84 -19.39 13.37
CA LYS A 96 12.05 -20.06 12.89
C LYS A 96 13.26 -19.64 13.71
N LEU A 97 13.43 -18.36 13.98
CA LEU A 97 14.50 -17.82 14.81
C LEU A 97 14.54 -18.47 16.19
N LYS A 98 13.37 -18.59 16.85
CA LYS A 98 13.25 -19.27 18.14
C LYS A 98 13.66 -20.76 18.05
N SER A 99 13.26 -21.45 16.98
CA SER A 99 13.55 -22.87 16.80
C SER A 99 15.03 -23.11 16.51
N GLU A 100 15.64 -22.31 15.62
CA GLU A 100 17.06 -22.41 15.29
C GLU A 100 17.95 -21.94 16.45
N GLY A 101 17.50 -20.95 17.23
CA GLY A 101 18.18 -20.56 18.47
C GLY A 101 18.26 -21.71 19.47
N ARG A 102 17.15 -22.43 19.71
CA ARG A 102 17.17 -23.64 20.56
C ARG A 102 18.07 -24.74 20.00
N ARG A 103 18.08 -24.88 18.67
CA ARG A 103 18.94 -25.85 18.00
C ARG A 103 20.43 -25.49 18.16
N SER A 104 20.82 -24.23 17.86
CA SER A 104 22.18 -23.72 18.04
C SER A 104 22.69 -23.96 19.45
N ARG A 105 21.87 -23.68 20.47
CA ARG A 105 22.21 -23.94 21.89
C ARG A 105 22.44 -25.42 22.18
N ARG A 106 21.58 -26.30 21.69
CA ARG A 106 21.70 -27.74 21.92
C ARG A 106 22.89 -28.37 21.21
N GLU A 107 23.11 -27.96 19.96
CA GLU A 107 24.15 -28.53 19.09
C GLU A 107 25.49 -27.78 19.19
N GLN A 108 25.53 -26.67 19.93
CA GLN A 108 26.69 -25.79 20.07
C GLN A 108 27.25 -25.36 18.71
N THR A 109 26.36 -25.07 17.75
CA THR A 109 26.69 -24.61 16.41
C THR A 109 26.35 -23.12 16.22
N PRO A 110 27.13 -22.39 15.40
CA PRO A 110 26.86 -20.97 15.16
C PRO A 110 25.54 -20.77 14.45
N LEU A 111 24.83 -19.69 14.83
CA LEU A 111 23.66 -19.16 14.15
C LEU A 111 23.99 -17.76 13.66
N SER A 112 23.84 -17.54 12.35
CA SER A 112 23.99 -16.22 11.76
C SER A 112 22.63 -15.66 11.34
N ILE A 113 22.44 -14.36 11.56
CA ILE A 113 21.26 -13.62 11.13
C ILE A 113 21.72 -12.42 10.33
N ALA A 114 21.18 -12.23 9.14
CA ALA A 114 21.35 -11.00 8.39
C ALA A 114 20.01 -10.28 8.24
N VAL A 115 20.00 -8.97 8.48
CA VAL A 115 18.88 -8.08 8.15
C VAL A 115 19.32 -7.24 6.96
N ILE A 116 18.48 -7.19 5.94
CA ILE A 116 18.77 -6.59 4.63
C ILE A 116 17.67 -5.57 4.34
N ASP A 117 18.04 -4.43 3.79
CA ASP A 117 17.11 -3.37 3.39
C ASP A 117 17.50 -2.81 2.01
N ILE A 118 16.49 -2.49 1.20
CA ILE A 118 16.70 -1.92 -0.13
C ILE A 118 17.01 -0.44 0.00
N ASP A 119 18.18 -0.05 -0.47
CA ASP A 119 18.64 1.32 -0.41
C ASP A 119 17.73 2.26 -1.22
N HIS A 120 17.30 3.36 -0.59
CA HIS A 120 16.48 4.39 -1.24
C HIS A 120 15.14 3.91 -1.80
N PHE A 121 14.53 2.85 -1.26
CA PHE A 121 13.31 2.25 -1.78
C PHE A 121 12.15 3.25 -1.90
N LYS A 122 12.02 4.17 -0.97
CA LYS A 122 11.04 5.27 -1.06
C LYS A 122 11.18 6.07 -2.36
N ARG A 123 12.42 6.38 -2.79
CA ARG A 123 12.66 7.12 -4.05
C ARG A 123 12.25 6.32 -5.28
N ILE A 124 12.33 4.99 -5.22
CA ILE A 124 11.86 4.10 -6.27
C ILE A 124 10.33 4.19 -6.34
N ASN A 125 9.64 4.07 -5.22
CA ASN A 125 8.19 4.24 -5.15
C ASN A 125 7.73 5.63 -5.61
N ASP A 126 8.44 6.69 -5.19
CA ASP A 126 8.12 8.06 -5.58
C ASP A 126 8.26 8.28 -7.10
N LYS A 127 9.21 7.59 -7.76
CA LYS A 127 9.47 7.73 -9.20
C LYS A 127 8.62 6.79 -10.06
N TYR A 128 8.49 5.52 -9.67
CA TYR A 128 7.90 4.46 -10.49
C TYR A 128 6.55 3.95 -9.96
N GLY A 129 6.04 4.58 -8.90
CA GLY A 129 4.82 4.15 -8.22
C GLY A 129 5.03 2.84 -7.43
N HIS A 130 3.98 2.43 -6.71
CA HIS A 130 4.02 1.18 -5.93
C HIS A 130 4.24 -0.06 -6.80
N ALA A 131 3.70 -0.08 -8.03
CA ALA A 131 3.92 -1.19 -8.96
C ALA A 131 5.40 -1.39 -9.32
N GLY A 132 6.17 -0.28 -9.51
CA GLY A 132 7.61 -0.33 -9.71
C GLY A 132 8.36 -0.83 -8.47
N GLY A 133 7.96 -0.39 -7.27
CA GLY A 133 8.49 -0.90 -6.01
C GLY A 133 8.22 -2.39 -5.81
N ASP A 134 7.01 -2.85 -6.09
CA ASP A 134 6.63 -4.26 -5.99
C ASP A 134 7.45 -5.13 -6.95
N ALA A 135 7.66 -4.67 -8.18
CA ALA A 135 8.53 -5.36 -9.14
C ALA A 135 9.98 -5.46 -8.63
N CYS A 136 10.51 -4.42 -7.98
CA CYS A 136 11.85 -4.45 -7.37
C CYS A 136 11.93 -5.46 -6.21
N LEU A 137 10.91 -5.53 -5.36
CA LEU A 137 10.82 -6.51 -4.26
C LEU A 137 10.82 -7.94 -4.78
N ILE A 138 10.02 -8.24 -5.80
CA ILE A 138 9.95 -9.57 -6.44
C ILE A 138 11.30 -9.92 -7.07
N HIS A 139 11.92 -8.97 -7.78
CA HIS A 139 13.21 -9.17 -8.44
C HIS A 139 14.33 -9.51 -7.44
N ILE A 140 14.46 -8.72 -6.37
CA ILE A 140 15.45 -8.96 -5.29
C ILE A 140 15.20 -10.31 -4.63
N THR A 141 13.95 -10.64 -4.33
CA THR A 141 13.57 -11.94 -3.76
C THR A 141 14.06 -13.10 -4.64
N GLY A 142 13.84 -13.02 -5.95
CA GLY A 142 14.31 -14.04 -6.89
C GLY A 142 15.84 -14.19 -6.91
N ILE A 143 16.57 -13.07 -6.84
CA ILE A 143 18.04 -13.10 -6.75
C ILE A 143 18.48 -13.79 -5.46
N ILE A 144 17.95 -13.37 -4.29
CA ILE A 144 18.35 -13.93 -3.01
C ILE A 144 18.05 -15.43 -2.97
N GLN A 145 16.84 -15.85 -3.36
CA GLN A 145 16.46 -17.27 -3.38
C GLN A 145 17.39 -18.11 -4.27
N SER A 146 17.79 -17.59 -5.43
CA SER A 146 18.69 -18.31 -6.35
C SER A 146 20.09 -18.53 -5.80
N MET A 147 20.49 -17.73 -4.80
CA MET A 147 21.81 -17.79 -4.16
C MET A 147 21.85 -18.60 -2.86
N LEU A 148 20.70 -18.85 -2.25
CA LEU A 148 20.58 -19.70 -1.06
C LEU A 148 20.52 -21.16 -1.50
N LEU A 149 21.64 -21.86 -1.38
CA LEU A 149 21.78 -23.22 -1.87
C LEU A 149 21.43 -24.29 -0.83
N ARG A 150 21.34 -23.92 0.45
CA ARG A 150 21.07 -24.86 1.53
C ARG A 150 19.59 -24.83 1.89
N LEU A 151 18.98 -25.99 2.04
CA LEU A 151 17.56 -26.11 2.50
C LEU A 151 17.36 -25.62 3.95
N SER A 152 18.45 -25.50 4.71
CA SER A 152 18.41 -24.97 6.08
C SER A 152 18.32 -23.45 6.14
N ASP A 153 18.79 -22.78 5.09
CA ASP A 153 18.82 -21.32 5.02
C ASP A 153 17.41 -20.80 4.75
N ASP A 154 17.02 -19.77 5.47
CA ASP A 154 15.65 -19.27 5.39
C ASP A 154 15.65 -17.78 5.02
N LEU A 155 14.86 -17.44 4.01
CA LEU A 155 14.64 -16.07 3.57
C LEU A 155 13.24 -15.65 3.95
N CYS A 156 13.14 -14.53 4.65
CA CYS A 156 11.88 -13.95 5.07
C CYS A 156 11.81 -12.47 4.69
N ARG A 157 10.61 -12.01 4.34
CA ARG A 157 10.30 -10.58 4.29
C ARG A 157 9.72 -10.15 5.62
N ILE A 158 10.41 -9.26 6.32
CA ILE A 158 10.08 -8.87 7.70
C ILE A 158 9.46 -7.49 7.83
N GLY A 159 9.51 -6.70 6.76
CA GLY A 159 8.97 -5.35 6.67
C GLY A 159 8.64 -4.99 5.24
N GLY A 160 8.35 -3.72 4.97
CA GLY A 160 8.03 -3.21 3.63
C GLY A 160 9.13 -3.53 2.62
N GLU A 161 10.33 -3.00 2.82
CA GLU A 161 11.54 -3.23 2.02
C GLU A 161 12.62 -4.03 2.75
N GLU A 162 12.27 -4.63 3.90
CA GLU A 162 13.20 -5.33 4.77
C GLU A 162 13.07 -6.84 4.63
N PHE A 163 14.21 -7.50 4.47
CA PHE A 163 14.36 -8.95 4.40
C PHE A 163 15.26 -9.43 5.54
N ALA A 164 15.08 -10.68 5.94
CA ALA A 164 15.97 -11.34 6.90
C ALA A 164 16.37 -12.70 6.40
N LEU A 165 17.63 -13.06 6.67
CA LEU A 165 18.18 -14.40 6.47
C LEU A 165 18.45 -15.04 7.83
N ILE A 166 18.07 -16.31 7.96
CA ILE A 166 18.49 -17.19 9.04
C ILE A 166 19.41 -18.23 8.42
N LEU A 167 20.67 -18.26 8.86
CA LEU A 167 21.73 -19.12 8.35
C LEU A 167 22.22 -20.04 9.49
N PRO A 168 21.60 -21.20 9.70
CA PRO A 168 21.99 -22.14 10.74
C PRO A 168 23.34 -22.78 10.41
N ASN A 169 24.09 -23.13 11.45
CA ASN A 169 25.41 -23.78 11.33
C ASN A 169 26.35 -23.06 10.33
N THR A 170 26.34 -21.72 10.42
CA THR A 170 27.13 -20.83 9.56
C THR A 170 27.82 -19.80 10.45
N ASP A 171 29.13 -19.75 10.37
CA ASP A 171 29.97 -18.79 11.10
C ASP A 171 29.93 -17.39 10.45
N SER A 172 30.62 -16.44 11.06
CA SER A 172 30.58 -15.03 10.61
C SER A 172 31.19 -14.88 9.21
N ASP A 173 32.25 -15.59 8.89
CA ASP A 173 32.92 -15.48 7.60
C ASP A 173 32.06 -16.09 6.49
N GLY A 174 31.51 -17.28 6.73
CA GLY A 174 30.59 -17.94 5.80
C GLY A 174 29.32 -17.11 5.55
N ALA A 175 28.74 -16.56 6.60
CA ALA A 175 27.58 -15.70 6.49
C ALA A 175 27.88 -14.38 5.74
N TYR A 176 29.01 -13.74 6.05
CA TYR A 176 29.48 -12.56 5.34
C TYR A 176 29.62 -12.81 3.84
N HIS A 177 30.27 -13.92 3.45
CA HIS A 177 30.47 -14.28 2.04
C HIS A 177 29.12 -14.45 1.31
N VAL A 178 28.15 -15.10 1.94
CA VAL A 178 26.81 -15.29 1.35
C VAL A 178 26.11 -13.94 1.17
N VAL A 179 26.08 -13.09 2.20
CA VAL A 179 25.35 -11.81 2.16
C VAL A 179 26.04 -10.82 1.22
N GLU A 180 27.37 -10.77 1.21
CA GLU A 180 28.14 -9.90 0.30
C GLU A 180 27.98 -10.34 -1.17
N ALA A 181 27.96 -11.64 -1.44
CA ALA A 181 27.69 -12.15 -2.79
C ALA A 181 26.26 -11.77 -3.25
N ILE A 182 25.27 -11.81 -2.35
CA ILE A 182 23.90 -11.33 -2.62
C ILE A 182 23.91 -9.84 -2.95
N ARG A 183 24.56 -9.02 -2.11
CA ARG A 183 24.68 -7.57 -2.33
C ARG A 183 25.28 -7.27 -3.72
N ASP A 184 26.44 -7.88 -4.03
CA ASP A 184 27.15 -7.70 -5.30
C ASP A 184 26.30 -8.14 -6.49
N ARG A 185 25.56 -9.24 -6.34
CA ARG A 185 24.65 -9.74 -7.40
C ARG A 185 23.49 -8.81 -7.66
N ILE A 186 22.88 -8.24 -6.61
CA ILE A 186 21.80 -7.26 -6.75
C ILE A 186 22.32 -6.00 -7.43
N GLU A 187 23.46 -5.46 -6.99
CA GLU A 187 24.07 -4.28 -7.59
C GLU A 187 24.36 -4.47 -9.09
N LYS A 188 24.71 -5.67 -9.53
CA LYS A 188 25.02 -6.01 -10.93
C LYS A 188 23.81 -6.46 -11.75
N SER A 189 22.63 -6.52 -11.16
CA SER A 189 21.41 -7.03 -11.81
C SER A 189 20.30 -6.01 -11.79
N PRO A 190 20.35 -4.94 -12.62
CA PRO A 190 19.27 -3.99 -12.70
C PRO A 190 17.97 -4.64 -13.20
N ILE A 191 16.83 -4.16 -12.74
CA ILE A 191 15.53 -4.58 -13.24
C ILE A 191 15.06 -3.59 -14.33
N THR A 192 14.42 -4.09 -15.38
CA THR A 192 13.72 -3.25 -16.37
C THR A 192 12.25 -3.14 -16.00
N PHE A 193 11.77 -1.92 -15.79
CA PHE A 193 10.37 -1.61 -15.52
C PHE A 193 9.92 -0.47 -16.42
N ASP A 194 8.81 -0.65 -17.14
CA ASP A 194 8.29 0.31 -18.15
C ASP A 194 9.34 0.82 -19.15
N GLY A 195 10.29 -0.05 -19.53
CA GLY A 195 11.36 0.28 -20.49
C GLY A 195 12.55 1.03 -19.88
N GLU A 196 12.52 1.40 -18.60
CA GLU A 196 13.63 2.00 -17.88
C GLU A 196 14.37 0.96 -17.01
N ALA A 197 15.70 1.05 -16.94
CA ALA A 197 16.50 0.24 -16.04
C ALA A 197 16.54 0.89 -14.66
N ILE A 198 16.12 0.15 -13.63
CA ILE A 198 16.21 0.56 -12.23
C ILE A 198 17.41 -0.14 -11.61
N GLN A 199 18.39 0.62 -11.20
CA GLN A 199 19.56 0.14 -10.45
C GLN A 199 19.16 -0.02 -8.97
N LEU A 200 19.42 -1.19 -8.40
CA LEU A 200 19.13 -1.52 -7.01
C LEU A 200 20.42 -1.76 -6.25
N THR A 201 20.46 -1.31 -5.01
CA THR A 201 21.47 -1.68 -4.02
C THR A 201 20.79 -2.03 -2.71
N ILE A 202 21.49 -2.79 -1.88
CA ILE A 202 21.04 -3.16 -0.55
C ILE A 202 22.10 -2.83 0.49
N SER A 203 21.65 -2.50 1.67
CA SER A 203 22.48 -2.50 2.89
C SER A 203 22.12 -3.70 3.74
N ALA A 204 23.09 -4.30 4.39
CA ALA A 204 22.86 -5.43 5.27
C ALA A 204 23.65 -5.32 6.57
N GLY A 205 23.03 -5.77 7.65
CA GLY A 205 23.66 -5.98 8.94
C GLY A 205 23.65 -7.46 9.30
N LEU A 206 24.81 -7.97 9.74
CA LEU A 206 25.02 -9.37 10.07
C LEU A 206 25.48 -9.52 11.50
N ALA A 207 24.95 -10.53 12.20
CA ALA A 207 25.42 -10.96 13.50
C ALA A 207 25.47 -12.48 13.57
N THR A 208 26.48 -13.01 14.27
CA THR A 208 26.73 -14.45 14.43
C THR A 208 27.07 -14.76 15.88
N SER A 209 26.46 -15.81 16.43
CA SER A 209 26.79 -16.33 17.75
C SER A 209 26.35 -17.79 17.91
N ILE A 210 26.96 -18.49 18.88
CA ILE A 210 26.36 -19.70 19.47
C ILE A 210 25.39 -19.26 20.57
N ILE A 211 24.15 -19.68 20.45
CA ILE A 211 23.08 -19.24 21.37
C ILE A 211 23.25 -19.91 22.73
N THR A 212 23.23 -19.13 23.80
CA THR A 212 23.42 -19.61 25.18
C THR A 212 22.11 -19.72 25.98
N ASP A 213 21.18 -18.84 25.71
CA ASP A 213 19.88 -18.75 26.43
C ASP A 213 18.73 -18.36 25.48
N GLU A 214 17.51 -18.23 26.00
CA GLU A 214 16.32 -17.95 25.18
C GLU A 214 16.28 -16.53 24.64
N ASP A 215 16.86 -15.57 25.34
CA ASP A 215 16.85 -14.15 24.97
C ASP A 215 18.00 -13.81 23.98
N HIS A 216 19.03 -14.66 23.93
CA HIS A 216 20.21 -14.44 23.11
C HIS A 216 19.89 -14.38 21.60
N ALA A 217 18.95 -15.19 21.11
CA ALA A 217 18.54 -15.13 19.71
C ALA A 217 17.88 -13.77 19.36
N ALA A 218 17.10 -13.19 20.28
CA ALA A 218 16.55 -11.86 20.11
C ALA A 218 17.62 -10.75 20.20
N ALA A 219 18.63 -10.94 21.06
CA ALA A 219 19.78 -10.04 21.13
C ALA A 219 20.62 -10.09 19.86
N LEU A 220 20.79 -11.28 19.25
CA LEU A 220 21.50 -11.46 17.98
C LEU A 220 20.78 -10.71 16.84
N LEU A 221 19.45 -10.76 16.79
CA LEU A 221 18.66 -9.98 15.81
C LEU A 221 18.87 -8.48 16.00
N ARG A 222 18.80 -7.98 17.24
CA ARG A 222 19.04 -6.55 17.53
C ARG A 222 20.43 -6.09 17.08
N LEU A 223 21.43 -6.95 17.28
CA LEU A 223 22.79 -6.64 16.82
C LEU A 223 22.89 -6.58 15.29
N ALA A 224 22.20 -7.47 14.56
CA ALA A 224 22.11 -7.39 13.10
C ALA A 224 21.43 -6.09 12.65
N ASP A 225 20.34 -5.67 13.31
CA ASP A 225 19.67 -4.38 13.05
C ASP A 225 20.61 -3.18 13.29
N GLU A 226 21.39 -3.20 14.36
CA GLU A 226 22.39 -2.16 14.65
C GLU A 226 23.44 -2.06 13.54
N GLN A 227 23.89 -3.21 13.02
CA GLN A 227 24.85 -3.25 11.89
C GLN A 227 24.20 -2.76 10.59
N LEU A 228 22.93 -3.09 10.32
CA LEU A 228 22.18 -2.54 9.19
C LEU A 228 22.09 -1.02 9.26
N TYR A 229 21.74 -0.50 10.43
CA TYR A 229 21.69 0.95 10.65
C TYR A 229 23.05 1.60 10.37
N ALA A 230 24.14 1.03 10.89
CA ALA A 230 25.51 1.51 10.65
C ALA A 230 25.89 1.43 9.15
N ALA A 231 25.46 0.39 8.42
CA ALA A 231 25.66 0.28 6.98
C ALA A 231 24.95 1.41 6.22
N LYS A 232 23.71 1.72 6.58
CA LYS A 232 22.96 2.84 5.99
C LYS A 232 23.63 4.21 6.27
N GLU A 233 24.08 4.45 7.49
CA GLU A 233 24.76 5.72 7.87
C GLU A 233 26.15 5.87 7.23
N SER A 234 26.87 4.78 7.01
CA SER A 234 28.23 4.79 6.43
C SER A 234 28.27 4.80 4.90
N GLY A 235 27.14 5.14 4.24
CA GLY A 235 27.08 5.34 2.79
C GLY A 235 26.37 4.25 2.00
N ARG A 236 25.67 3.32 2.66
CA ARG A 236 24.84 2.27 2.04
C ARG A 236 25.63 1.29 1.17
N ASN A 237 24.91 0.41 0.42
CA ASN A 237 25.44 -0.56 -0.52
C ASN A 237 26.62 -1.37 0.08
N LYS A 238 26.42 -1.94 1.25
CA LYS A 238 27.45 -2.68 1.99
C LYS A 238 26.86 -3.63 3.03
N VAL A 239 27.67 -4.59 3.42
CA VAL A 239 27.42 -5.49 4.54
C VAL A 239 28.31 -5.09 5.71
N LEU A 240 27.72 -4.84 6.87
CA LEU A 240 28.47 -4.68 8.11
C LEU A 240 28.16 -5.84 9.04
N PHE A 241 29.18 -6.27 9.78
CA PHE A 241 29.03 -7.32 10.76
C PHE A 241 29.84 -7.01 12.02
N LYS A 242 29.34 -7.54 13.12
CA LYS A 242 30.07 -7.51 14.39
C LYS A 242 30.15 -8.93 14.92
N PRO A 243 31.34 -9.50 15.02
CA PRO A 243 31.50 -10.78 15.71
C PRO A 243 31.20 -10.57 17.19
N ILE A 244 30.36 -11.43 17.77
CA ILE A 244 30.25 -11.49 19.22
C ILE A 244 31.48 -12.25 19.69
N SER A 245 32.41 -11.52 20.32
CA SER A 245 33.50 -12.15 21.08
C SER A 245 32.88 -12.94 22.23
N GLY A 246 33.06 -14.24 22.22
CA GLY A 246 32.66 -15.13 23.29
C GLY A 246 33.41 -14.86 24.59
#